data_a4757a4592e13bbbc90fc25118284fd3
#
_entry.id   a4757a4592e13bbbc90fc25118284fd3
#
_cell.length_a   1.000
_cell.length_b   1.000
_cell.length_c   1.000
_cell.angle_alpha   90.00
_cell.angle_beta   90.00
_cell.angle_gamma   90.00
#
_symmetry.space_group_name_H-M   'P 1'
#
loop_
_entity.id
_entity.type
_entity.pdbx_description
1 polymer ?
#
loop_
_entity_poly.entity_id
_entity_poly.type
_entity_poly.pdbx_seq_one_letter_code
_entity_poly.pdbx_strand_id
1 'polypeptide(L)'
;MYKRQEQNSLCDAIGFFNPVWDSKEDQDSCFFKAVAVAKQILENQIDSANAVNRADEKVQQAYRNSRDGIVVLPCYLPWKNGLYKTDALFVIYPSQRGGWSAQCVTDHKTKKPKLPFPQSWAGQPQEVIEQKSGIEGISFCHASRFLITAKDKETALAACRQVLKLSLIHI
;
A
#
# COMPACT_ATOMS: atom_id res chain seq x y z
N MET A 1 15.12 27.37 -18.25
CA MET A 1 16.18 26.33 -18.14
C MET A 1 15.88 25.49 -16.90
N TYR A 2 15.14 24.38 -17.05
CA TYR A 2 14.80 23.49 -15.93
C TYR A 2 16.06 22.73 -15.55
N LYS A 3 16.60 22.99 -14.34
CA LYS A 3 17.62 22.11 -13.74
C LYS A 3 16.97 20.73 -13.56
N ARG A 4 17.48 19.72 -14.29
CA ARG A 4 17.25 18.30 -13.95
C ARG A 4 17.62 18.17 -12.48
N GLN A 5 16.68 17.77 -11.64
CA GLN A 5 17.01 17.24 -10.32
C GLN A 5 17.85 16.00 -10.59
N GLU A 6 19.12 16.05 -10.24
CA GLU A 6 19.99 14.90 -10.22
C GLU A 6 19.38 13.94 -9.19
N GLN A 7 18.81 12.84 -9.68
CA GLN A 7 18.41 11.74 -8.81
C GLN A 7 19.70 11.09 -8.34
N ASN A 8 20.06 11.32 -7.07
CA ASN A 8 21.16 10.60 -6.45
C ASN A 8 20.88 9.11 -6.53
N SER A 9 21.60 8.42 -7.41
CA SER A 9 21.50 6.97 -7.57
C SER A 9 22.22 6.27 -6.40
N LEU A 10 21.98 4.96 -6.24
CA LEU A 10 22.75 4.16 -5.28
C LEU A 10 24.25 4.22 -5.58
N CYS A 11 24.62 4.28 -6.86
CA CYS A 11 26.01 4.42 -7.29
C CYS A 11 26.62 5.73 -6.79
N ASP A 12 25.89 6.84 -6.86
CA ASP A 12 26.36 8.14 -6.34
C ASP A 12 26.55 8.08 -4.82
N ALA A 13 25.57 7.48 -4.11
CA ALA A 13 25.66 7.30 -2.66
C ALA A 13 26.88 6.47 -2.24
N ILE A 14 27.19 5.40 -2.97
CA ILE A 14 28.40 4.59 -2.76
C ILE A 14 29.66 5.41 -3.12
N GLY A 15 29.60 6.22 -4.18
CA GLY A 15 30.67 7.10 -4.61
C GLY A 15 31.11 8.13 -3.57
N PHE A 16 30.19 8.55 -2.67
CA PHE A 16 30.51 9.48 -1.57
C PHE A 16 31.45 8.91 -0.51
N PHE A 17 31.72 7.60 -0.52
CA PHE A 17 32.74 6.99 0.34
C PHE A 17 34.15 7.16 -0.18
N ASN A 18 34.36 7.62 -1.44
CA ASN A 18 35.70 7.94 -1.91
C ASN A 18 36.31 9.11 -1.11
N PRO A 19 37.59 9.02 -0.68
CA PRO A 19 38.20 10.12 0.04
C PRO A 19 38.26 11.37 -0.85
N VAL A 20 38.05 12.55 -0.25
CA VAL A 20 38.26 13.83 -0.95
C VAL A 20 39.72 14.06 -1.19
N TRP A 21 40.07 14.91 -2.19
CA TRP A 21 41.41 15.07 -2.70
C TRP A 21 42.49 15.46 -1.66
N ASP A 22 42.09 16.13 -0.56
CA ASP A 22 42.95 16.56 0.54
C ASP A 22 42.79 15.71 1.81
N SER A 23 42.06 14.61 1.73
CA SER A 23 41.91 13.63 2.83
C SER A 23 43.20 12.83 3.02
N LYS A 24 43.48 12.49 4.27
CA LYS A 24 44.55 11.55 4.64
C LYS A 24 44.01 10.15 4.91
N GLU A 25 42.70 9.93 4.67
CA GLU A 25 42.10 8.60 4.85
C GLU A 25 42.65 7.63 3.80
N ASP A 26 42.88 6.40 4.25
CA ASP A 26 43.32 5.30 3.40
C ASP A 26 42.19 4.88 2.45
N GLN A 27 42.51 4.75 1.15
CA GLN A 27 41.55 4.37 0.12
C GLN A 27 40.90 3.02 0.38
N ASP A 28 41.68 2.02 0.86
CA ASP A 28 41.13 0.69 1.14
C ASP A 28 40.12 0.74 2.29
N SER A 29 40.41 1.52 3.33
CA SER A 29 39.45 1.76 4.43
C SER A 29 38.15 2.39 3.92
N CYS A 30 38.23 3.38 3.04
CA CYS A 30 37.05 4.01 2.42
C CYS A 30 36.27 3.01 1.55
N PHE A 31 36.97 2.21 0.77
CA PHE A 31 36.37 1.15 -0.03
C PHE A 31 35.62 0.12 0.82
N PHE A 32 36.21 -0.38 1.91
CA PHE A 32 35.54 -1.35 2.78
C PHE A 32 34.35 -0.76 3.51
N LYS A 33 34.35 0.53 3.85
CA LYS A 33 33.16 1.24 4.34
C LYS A 33 32.02 1.22 3.31
N ALA A 34 32.34 1.53 2.03
CA ALA A 34 31.38 1.48 0.93
C ALA A 34 30.81 0.06 0.72
N VAL A 35 31.68 -0.98 0.76
CA VAL A 35 31.27 -2.38 0.65
C VAL A 35 30.32 -2.77 1.76
N ALA A 36 30.59 -2.37 3.01
CA ALA A 36 29.72 -2.68 4.14
C ALA A 36 28.30 -2.09 3.97
N VAL A 37 28.22 -0.83 3.50
CA VAL A 37 26.92 -0.17 3.23
C VAL A 37 26.20 -0.83 2.06
N ALA A 38 26.88 -1.13 0.96
CA ALA A 38 26.30 -1.81 -0.18
C ALA A 38 25.77 -3.19 0.19
N LYS A 39 26.51 -3.95 0.99
CA LYS A 39 26.09 -5.25 1.52
C LYS A 39 24.81 -5.12 2.34
N GLN A 40 24.76 -4.18 3.28
CA GLN A 40 23.57 -3.97 4.13
C GLN A 40 22.33 -3.62 3.31
N ILE A 41 22.49 -2.78 2.27
CA ILE A 41 21.37 -2.43 1.37
C ILE A 41 20.87 -3.68 0.64
N LEU A 42 21.78 -4.52 0.12
CA LEU A 42 21.44 -5.76 -0.58
C LEU A 42 20.71 -6.74 0.35
N GLU A 43 21.22 -6.95 1.55
CA GLU A 43 20.59 -7.82 2.57
C GLU A 43 19.17 -7.35 2.88
N ASN A 44 18.96 -6.05 3.11
CA ASN A 44 17.64 -5.48 3.37
C ASN A 44 16.68 -5.66 2.17
N GLN A 45 17.16 -5.56 0.94
CA GLN A 45 16.35 -5.81 -0.26
C GLN A 45 15.95 -7.29 -0.37
N ILE A 46 16.88 -8.21 -0.10
CA ILE A 46 16.60 -9.66 -0.09
C ILE A 46 15.55 -9.98 0.99
N ASP A 47 15.70 -9.44 2.19
CA ASP A 47 14.74 -9.65 3.28
C ASP A 47 13.36 -9.11 2.95
N SER A 48 13.31 -7.93 2.33
CA SER A 48 12.05 -7.35 1.85
C SER A 48 11.36 -8.21 0.79
N ALA A 49 12.12 -8.73 -0.18
CA ALA A 49 11.60 -9.63 -1.21
C ALA A 49 11.09 -10.95 -0.59
N ASN A 50 11.84 -11.52 0.33
CA ASN A 50 11.43 -12.72 1.05
C ASN A 50 10.19 -12.48 1.92
N ALA A 51 10.04 -11.31 2.53
CA ALA A 51 8.85 -10.95 3.29
C ALA A 51 7.61 -10.88 2.40
N VAL A 52 7.73 -10.36 1.18
CA VAL A 52 6.63 -10.36 0.19
C VAL A 52 6.24 -11.80 -0.16
N ASN A 53 7.20 -12.68 -0.42
CA ASN A 53 6.93 -14.08 -0.75
C ASN A 53 6.23 -14.81 0.41
N ARG A 54 6.71 -14.61 1.66
CA ARG A 54 6.05 -15.18 2.85
C ARG A 54 4.63 -14.67 3.06
N ALA A 55 4.35 -13.44 2.66
CA ALA A 55 3.02 -12.86 2.77
C ALA A 55 2.06 -13.40 1.71
N ASP A 56 2.55 -13.76 0.51
CA ASP A 56 1.70 -14.16 -0.61
C ASP A 56 0.85 -15.39 -0.26
N GLU A 57 1.41 -16.40 0.39
CA GLU A 57 0.65 -17.59 0.83
C GLU A 57 -0.54 -17.21 1.72
N LYS A 58 -0.34 -16.30 2.68
CA LYS A 58 -1.39 -15.82 3.59
C LYS A 58 -2.44 -15.00 2.83
N VAL A 59 -2.01 -14.20 1.88
CA VAL A 59 -2.90 -13.40 1.03
C VAL A 59 -3.74 -14.32 0.14
N GLN A 60 -3.14 -15.34 -0.48
CA GLN A 60 -3.85 -16.32 -1.30
C GLN A 60 -4.84 -17.15 -0.47
N GLN A 61 -4.48 -17.51 0.75
CA GLN A 61 -5.41 -18.19 1.66
C GLN A 61 -6.59 -17.29 2.02
N ALA A 62 -6.35 -16.02 2.36
CA ALA A 62 -7.41 -15.06 2.65
C ALA A 62 -8.30 -14.82 1.42
N TYR A 63 -7.73 -14.77 0.22
CA TYR A 63 -8.48 -14.65 -1.02
C TYR A 63 -9.38 -15.86 -1.27
N ARG A 64 -8.89 -17.10 -1.12
CA ARG A 64 -9.72 -18.32 -1.24
C ARG A 64 -10.89 -18.35 -0.28
N ASN A 65 -10.75 -17.73 0.89
CA ASN A 65 -11.81 -17.61 1.91
C ASN A 65 -12.66 -16.34 1.74
N SER A 66 -12.38 -15.52 0.73
CA SER A 66 -13.12 -14.28 0.49
C SER A 66 -14.52 -14.53 -0.04
N ARG A 67 -15.42 -13.57 0.21
CA ARG A 67 -16.77 -13.55 -0.34
C ARG A 67 -17.02 -12.22 -1.02
N ASP A 68 -17.78 -12.22 -2.10
CA ASP A 68 -18.20 -11.02 -2.84
C ASP A 68 -17.02 -10.14 -3.30
N GLY A 69 -15.83 -10.74 -3.54
CA GLY A 69 -14.63 -10.00 -3.91
C GLY A 69 -14.02 -9.16 -2.78
N ILE A 70 -14.40 -9.40 -1.51
CA ILE A 70 -13.87 -8.71 -0.32
C ILE A 70 -12.91 -9.66 0.41
N VAL A 71 -11.63 -9.32 0.41
CA VAL A 71 -10.57 -10.08 1.10
C VAL A 71 -10.30 -9.44 2.47
N VAL A 72 -10.33 -10.23 3.54
CA VAL A 72 -10.04 -9.77 4.90
C VAL A 72 -8.70 -10.36 5.35
N LEU A 73 -7.76 -9.50 5.69
CA LEU A 73 -6.44 -9.87 6.20
C LEU A 73 -6.37 -9.70 7.72
N PRO A 74 -5.68 -10.60 8.43
CA PRO A 74 -5.55 -10.52 9.90
C PRO A 74 -4.64 -9.37 10.36
N CYS A 75 -3.77 -8.90 9.49
CA CYS A 75 -2.87 -7.76 9.68
C CYS A 75 -2.55 -7.14 8.31
N TYR A 76 -1.88 -5.98 8.31
CA TYR A 76 -1.35 -5.46 7.05
C TYR A 76 -0.30 -6.43 6.48
N LEU A 77 -0.52 -6.87 5.27
CA LEU A 77 0.39 -7.69 4.46
C LEU A 77 0.63 -7.01 3.10
N PRO A 78 1.77 -7.22 2.43
CA PRO A 78 2.01 -6.75 1.07
C PRO A 78 1.18 -7.54 0.05
N TRP A 79 -0.11 -7.29 0.01
CA TRP A 79 -1.14 -8.03 -0.72
C TRP A 79 -1.26 -7.68 -2.21
N LYS A 80 -0.70 -6.54 -2.64
CA LYS A 80 -0.96 -6.00 -3.99
C LYS A 80 -0.62 -6.98 -5.10
N ASN A 81 0.56 -7.60 -5.05
CA ASN A 81 1.01 -8.54 -6.08
C ASN A 81 0.14 -9.80 -6.13
N GLY A 82 -0.26 -10.32 -4.97
CA GLY A 82 -1.09 -11.52 -4.88
C GLY A 82 -2.53 -11.34 -5.37
N LEU A 83 -3.09 -10.12 -5.28
CA LEU A 83 -4.50 -9.87 -5.64
C LEU A 83 -4.70 -9.12 -6.96
N TYR A 84 -3.67 -8.63 -7.54
CA TYR A 84 -3.65 -7.76 -8.69
C TYR A 84 -4.37 -8.35 -9.94
N LYS A 85 -4.21 -9.66 -10.17
CA LYS A 85 -4.79 -10.39 -11.30
C LYS A 85 -6.04 -11.20 -10.94
N THR A 86 -6.50 -11.13 -9.70
CA THR A 86 -7.70 -11.84 -9.22
C THR A 86 -8.95 -11.02 -9.47
N ASP A 87 -10.12 -11.54 -9.13
CA ASP A 87 -11.39 -10.83 -9.15
C ASP A 87 -11.68 -10.06 -7.84
N ALA A 88 -10.78 -10.10 -6.86
CA ALA A 88 -10.89 -9.31 -5.65
C ALA A 88 -11.08 -7.82 -5.96
N LEU A 89 -12.02 -7.17 -5.26
CA LEU A 89 -12.39 -5.77 -5.43
C LEU A 89 -11.88 -4.92 -4.27
N PHE A 90 -11.93 -5.45 -3.05
CA PHE A 90 -11.53 -4.77 -1.82
C PHE A 90 -10.65 -5.66 -0.96
N VAL A 91 -9.74 -5.02 -0.22
CA VAL A 91 -8.93 -5.64 0.84
C VAL A 91 -9.15 -4.87 2.12
N ILE A 92 -9.50 -5.59 3.19
CA ILE A 92 -9.75 -5.03 4.53
C ILE A 92 -8.67 -5.55 5.48
N TYR A 93 -8.08 -4.66 6.27
CA TYR A 93 -7.03 -5.01 7.23
C TYR A 93 -6.97 -4.01 8.40
N PRO A 94 -6.46 -4.43 9.59
CA PRO A 94 -6.23 -3.53 10.71
C PRO A 94 -5.24 -2.43 10.33
N SER A 95 -5.59 -1.17 10.62
CA SER A 95 -4.71 -0.03 10.37
C SER A 95 -3.67 0.09 11.47
N GLN A 96 -2.42 0.41 11.11
CA GLN A 96 -1.35 0.72 12.08
C GLN A 96 -1.63 1.99 12.90
N ARG A 97 -2.56 2.84 12.44
CA ARG A 97 -2.97 4.08 13.11
C ARG A 97 -4.23 3.92 13.96
N GLY A 98 -4.67 2.68 14.17
CA GLY A 98 -5.92 2.35 14.84
C GLY A 98 -7.08 2.15 13.86
N GLY A 99 -8.09 1.42 14.29
CA GLY A 99 -9.24 1.04 13.45
C GLY A 99 -8.88 0.09 12.31
N TRP A 100 -9.66 0.14 11.24
CA TRP A 100 -9.54 -0.74 10.07
C TRP A 100 -9.50 0.09 8.78
N SER A 101 -8.78 -0.43 7.82
CA SER A 101 -8.71 0.14 6.47
C SER A 101 -9.39 -0.79 5.48
N ALA A 102 -10.14 -0.23 4.54
CA ALA A 102 -10.58 -0.93 3.34
C ALA A 102 -9.99 -0.23 2.12
N GLN A 103 -9.28 -0.99 1.29
CA GLN A 103 -8.60 -0.49 0.12
C GLN A 103 -9.08 -1.19 -1.13
N CYS A 104 -9.33 -0.42 -2.21
CA CYS A 104 -9.69 -0.97 -3.49
C CYS A 104 -8.51 -1.73 -4.12
N VAL A 105 -8.79 -2.90 -4.67
CA VAL A 105 -7.81 -3.59 -5.51
C VAL A 105 -7.68 -2.83 -6.83
N THR A 106 -6.46 -2.63 -7.26
CA THR A 106 -6.14 -1.92 -8.51
C THR A 106 -6.24 -2.89 -9.69
N ASP A 107 -6.83 -2.45 -10.77
CA ASP A 107 -6.84 -3.20 -12.03
C ASP A 107 -5.42 -3.26 -12.64
N HIS A 108 -5.04 -4.43 -13.11
CA HIS A 108 -3.69 -4.70 -13.62
C HIS A 108 -3.34 -3.83 -14.83
N LYS A 109 -4.29 -3.62 -15.73
CA LYS A 109 -4.06 -2.94 -17.01
C LYS A 109 -4.16 -1.43 -16.87
N THR A 110 -5.25 -0.96 -16.23
CA THR A 110 -5.57 0.46 -16.15
C THR A 110 -4.88 1.20 -15.02
N LYS A 111 -4.35 0.46 -14.01
CA LYS A 111 -3.76 0.99 -12.78
C LYS A 111 -4.74 1.82 -11.94
N LYS A 112 -6.04 1.71 -12.20
CA LYS A 112 -7.11 2.37 -11.45
C LYS A 112 -7.76 1.40 -10.48
N PRO A 113 -8.44 1.87 -9.41
CA PRO A 113 -9.28 1.02 -8.58
C PRO A 113 -10.29 0.25 -9.42
N LYS A 114 -10.43 -1.06 -9.22
CA LYS A 114 -11.42 -1.89 -9.91
C LYS A 114 -12.84 -1.42 -9.61
N LEU A 115 -13.08 -1.08 -8.36
CA LEU A 115 -14.34 -0.51 -7.88
C LEU A 115 -14.04 0.60 -6.86
N PRO A 116 -14.08 1.88 -7.25
CA PRO A 116 -13.78 3.00 -6.35
C PRO A 116 -14.93 3.24 -5.37
N PHE A 117 -14.61 3.78 -4.20
CA PHE A 117 -15.62 4.27 -3.25
C PHE A 117 -16.45 5.41 -3.85
N PRO A 118 -17.68 5.68 -3.33
CA PRO A 118 -18.56 6.70 -3.89
C PRO A 118 -17.92 8.08 -3.93
N GLN A 119 -18.21 8.85 -4.99
CA GLN A 119 -17.73 10.23 -5.12
C GLN A 119 -18.25 11.12 -3.99
N SER A 120 -19.44 10.82 -3.48
CA SER A 120 -20.05 11.56 -2.37
C SER A 120 -19.30 11.43 -1.04
N TRP A 121 -18.40 10.43 -0.89
CA TRP A 121 -17.58 10.23 0.32
C TRP A 121 -16.19 10.84 0.19
N ALA A 122 -15.75 11.10 -1.03
CA ALA A 122 -14.38 11.50 -1.36
C ALA A 122 -13.96 12.80 -0.67
N GLY A 123 -12.96 12.73 0.22
CA GLY A 123 -12.41 13.88 0.93
C GLY A 123 -13.38 14.59 1.88
N GLN A 124 -14.51 13.96 2.21
CA GLN A 124 -15.51 14.55 3.10
C GLN A 124 -15.15 14.33 4.57
N PRO A 125 -15.60 15.21 5.48
CA PRO A 125 -15.56 14.95 6.94
C PRO A 125 -16.37 13.71 7.32
N GLN A 126 -16.03 13.10 8.45
CA GLN A 126 -16.68 11.88 8.96
C GLN A 126 -18.20 11.99 8.99
N GLU A 127 -18.76 13.06 9.56
CA GLU A 127 -20.19 13.26 9.74
C GLU A 127 -20.93 13.28 8.39
N VAL A 128 -20.30 13.83 7.36
CA VAL A 128 -20.85 13.87 6.00
C VAL A 128 -20.82 12.48 5.35
N ILE A 129 -19.74 11.72 5.57
CA ILE A 129 -19.64 10.36 5.06
C ILE A 129 -20.70 9.48 5.73
N GLU A 130 -20.85 9.56 7.04
CA GLU A 130 -21.85 8.80 7.81
C GLU A 130 -23.28 9.14 7.36
N GLN A 131 -23.59 10.41 7.20
CA GLN A 131 -24.89 10.85 6.70
C GLN A 131 -25.20 10.31 5.29
N LYS A 132 -24.20 10.36 4.38
CA LYS A 132 -24.40 9.92 2.99
C LYS A 132 -24.38 8.42 2.83
N SER A 133 -23.64 7.71 3.66
CA SER A 133 -23.53 6.24 3.64
C SER A 133 -24.63 5.57 4.46
N GLY A 134 -25.11 6.22 5.51
CA GLY A 134 -25.93 5.61 6.55
C GLY A 134 -25.13 4.63 7.44
N ILE A 135 -23.79 4.68 7.40
CA ILE A 135 -22.89 3.80 8.15
C ILE A 135 -22.08 4.65 9.12
N GLU A 136 -22.31 4.46 10.40
CA GLU A 136 -21.57 5.11 11.47
C GLU A 136 -20.16 4.53 11.64
N GLY A 137 -19.14 5.36 11.81
CA GLY A 137 -17.76 4.96 12.08
C GLY A 137 -16.87 4.84 10.86
N ILE A 138 -17.27 5.36 9.69
CA ILE A 138 -16.37 5.60 8.56
C ILE A 138 -15.70 6.94 8.78
N SER A 139 -14.47 6.93 9.26
CA SER A 139 -13.75 8.14 9.71
C SER A 139 -13.07 8.92 8.57
N PHE A 140 -12.82 8.29 7.43
CA PHE A 140 -12.11 8.91 6.31
C PHE A 140 -12.39 8.20 5.00
N CYS A 141 -12.45 8.98 3.92
CA CYS A 141 -12.40 8.47 2.54
C CYS A 141 -11.42 9.32 1.72
N HIS A 142 -10.44 8.68 1.13
CA HIS A 142 -9.41 9.35 0.32
C HIS A 142 -10.04 10.06 -0.89
N ALA A 143 -9.56 11.26 -1.24
CA ALA A 143 -10.08 12.03 -2.38
C ALA A 143 -10.04 11.26 -3.71
N SER A 144 -9.04 10.41 -3.92
CA SER A 144 -8.96 9.49 -5.08
C SER A 144 -9.78 8.21 -4.91
N ARG A 145 -10.59 8.08 -3.88
CA ARG A 145 -11.60 7.03 -3.67
C ARG A 145 -11.07 5.58 -3.61
N PHE A 146 -9.79 5.40 -3.34
CA PHE A 146 -9.19 4.04 -3.30
C PHE A 146 -9.10 3.46 -1.89
N LEU A 147 -9.31 4.26 -0.85
CA LEU A 147 -9.11 3.90 0.54
C LEU A 147 -10.15 4.57 1.43
N ILE A 148 -10.70 3.81 2.37
CA ILE A 148 -11.43 4.33 3.54
C ILE A 148 -10.78 3.82 4.83
N THR A 149 -11.01 4.54 5.92
CA THR A 149 -10.76 4.05 7.29
C THR A 149 -12.06 3.99 8.08
N ALA A 150 -12.17 2.99 8.94
CA ALA A 150 -13.36 2.71 9.73
C ALA A 150 -12.97 2.34 11.18
N LYS A 151 -13.89 2.51 12.10
CA LYS A 151 -13.68 2.23 13.53
C LYS A 151 -13.35 0.74 13.79
N ASP A 152 -14.00 -0.16 13.06
CA ASP A 152 -13.86 -1.61 13.21
C ASP A 152 -13.99 -2.34 11.86
N LYS A 153 -13.78 -3.66 11.90
CA LYS A 153 -13.86 -4.55 10.75
C LYS A 153 -15.28 -4.61 10.15
N GLU A 154 -16.27 -4.64 11.00
CA GLU A 154 -17.68 -4.75 10.62
C GLU A 154 -18.13 -3.52 9.86
N THR A 155 -17.73 -2.33 10.30
CA THR A 155 -17.97 -1.05 9.60
C THR A 155 -17.28 -1.03 8.23
N ALA A 156 -16.03 -1.48 8.15
CA ALA A 156 -15.29 -1.56 6.88
C ALA A 156 -15.95 -2.54 5.89
N LEU A 157 -16.42 -3.70 6.39
CA LEU A 157 -17.18 -4.69 5.61
C LEU A 157 -18.51 -4.12 5.11
N ALA A 158 -19.27 -3.43 5.98
CA ALA A 158 -20.53 -2.81 5.63
C ALA A 158 -20.35 -1.77 4.51
N ALA A 159 -19.33 -0.94 4.62
CA ALA A 159 -18.99 0.05 3.59
C ALA A 159 -18.68 -0.61 2.23
N CYS A 160 -17.83 -1.65 2.20
CA CYS A 160 -17.53 -2.37 0.96
C CYS A 160 -18.78 -3.02 0.35
N ARG A 161 -19.61 -3.68 1.17
CA ARG A 161 -20.86 -4.30 0.70
C ARG A 161 -21.85 -3.28 0.14
N GLN A 162 -21.93 -2.09 0.74
CA GLN A 162 -22.78 -1.03 0.20
C GLN A 162 -22.29 -0.58 -1.17
N VAL A 163 -20.99 -0.42 -1.37
CA VAL A 163 -20.43 -0.06 -2.68
C VAL A 163 -20.72 -1.12 -3.73
N LEU A 164 -20.63 -2.40 -3.37
CA LEU A 164 -21.02 -3.50 -4.27
C LEU A 164 -22.50 -3.41 -4.68
N LYS A 165 -23.41 -3.17 -3.72
CA LYS A 165 -24.84 -2.98 -4.03
C LYS A 165 -25.08 -1.81 -4.97
N LEU A 166 -24.42 -0.67 -4.73
CA LEU A 166 -24.55 0.51 -5.59
C LEU A 166 -24.05 0.24 -7.02
N SER A 167 -23.00 -0.55 -7.17
CA SER A 167 -22.47 -0.89 -8.49
C SER A 167 -23.41 -1.78 -9.30
N LEU A 168 -24.20 -2.64 -8.65
CA LEU A 168 -25.19 -3.50 -9.30
C LEU A 168 -26.45 -2.76 -9.77
N ILE A 169 -26.77 -1.61 -9.16
CA ILE A 169 -27.92 -0.78 -9.53
C ILE A 169 -27.64 0.09 -10.75
N HIS A 170 -26.40 0.31 -11.10
CA HIS A 170 -25.98 1.17 -12.22
C HIS A 170 -25.57 0.37 -13.48
N ILE A 171 -25.86 -0.94 -13.54
CA ILE A 171 -25.81 -1.78 -14.73
C ILE A 171 -27.21 -1.93 -15.31
#